data_3cf7e10304fa551c959d4961de3d40d9
#
_entry.id   3cf7e10304fa551c959d4961de3d40d9
#
_cell.length_a   1.000
_cell.length_b   1.000
_cell.length_c   1.000
_cell.angle_alpha   90.00
_cell.angle_beta   90.00
_cell.angle_gamma   90.00
#
_symmetry.space_group_name_H-M   'P 1'
#
loop_
_entity.id
_entity.type
_entity.pdbx_description
1 polymer ?
#
loop_
_entity_poly.entity_id
_entity_poly.type
_entity_poly.pdbx_seq_one_letter_code
_entity_poly.pdbx_strand_id
1 'polypeptide(L)'
;MTDKIVVLVTGGNARECARIARHLLERQLIACANLVPQIRSLYTWEGKVADERECLMILKSSREMFPELRAEIERLHSYSVPEIIALPIIEGSPNYLNWIADSMRQGADKTARKTKPSIPSRSSG
;
A
#
# COMPACT_ATOMS: atom_id res chain seq x y z
N MET A 1 -15.32 -9.54 -9.85
CA MET A 1 -14.13 -9.26 -9.06
C MET A 1 -13.14 -8.47 -9.88
N THR A 2 -12.48 -7.54 -9.27
CA THR A 2 -11.50 -6.71 -9.99
C THR A 2 -10.12 -7.30 -9.85
N ASP A 3 -9.17 -6.75 -10.60
CA ASP A 3 -7.78 -7.13 -10.44
C ASP A 3 -7.05 -6.21 -9.45
N LYS A 4 -7.78 -5.31 -8.82
CA LYS A 4 -7.20 -4.41 -7.83
C LYS A 4 -7.13 -5.09 -6.47
N ILE A 5 -6.14 -4.68 -5.67
CA ILE A 5 -5.91 -5.30 -4.37
C ILE A 5 -5.64 -4.22 -3.33
N VAL A 6 -5.89 -4.60 -2.09
CA VAL A 6 -5.46 -3.85 -0.91
C VAL A 6 -4.31 -4.63 -0.31
N VAL A 7 -3.20 -3.95 -0.06
CA VAL A 7 -2.04 -4.59 0.54
C VAL A 7 -1.82 -3.99 1.92
N LEU A 8 -1.74 -4.85 2.92
CA LEU A 8 -1.51 -4.44 4.30
C LEU A 8 -0.06 -4.70 4.66
N VAL A 9 0.60 -3.69 5.20
CA VAL A 9 1.99 -3.77 5.61
C VAL A 9 2.12 -3.05 6.95
N THR A 10 2.78 -3.68 7.91
CA THR A 10 3.09 -2.99 9.16
C THR A 10 4.56 -2.58 9.16
N GLY A 11 4.86 -1.52 9.89
CA GLY A 11 6.22 -1.02 9.98
C GLY A 11 6.53 -0.57 11.40
N GLY A 12 7.79 -0.31 11.64
CA GLY A 12 8.26 -0.02 13.00
C GLY A 12 7.77 1.30 13.55
N ASN A 13 7.62 2.30 12.69
CA ASN A 13 7.16 3.60 13.12
C ASN A 13 6.63 4.37 11.92
N ALA A 14 5.97 5.50 12.22
CA ALA A 14 5.31 6.28 11.17
C ALA A 14 6.30 6.82 10.15
N ARG A 15 7.51 7.17 10.59
CA ARG A 15 8.52 7.71 9.67
C ARG A 15 8.94 6.68 8.65
N GLU A 16 9.18 5.45 9.09
CA GLU A 16 9.56 4.38 8.18
C GLU A 16 8.45 4.09 7.19
N CYS A 17 7.21 4.00 7.67
CA CYS A 17 6.08 3.73 6.79
C CYS A 17 5.91 4.83 5.75
N ALA A 18 6.04 6.09 6.16
CA ALA A 18 5.91 7.19 5.20
C ALA A 18 7.02 7.14 4.14
N ARG A 19 8.24 6.81 4.56
CA ARG A 19 9.36 6.71 3.63
C ARG A 19 9.13 5.62 2.60
N ILE A 20 8.70 4.45 3.07
CA ILE A 20 8.42 3.33 2.16
C ILE A 20 7.29 3.69 1.21
N ALA A 21 6.18 4.22 1.74
CA ALA A 21 5.02 4.54 0.92
C ALA A 21 5.37 5.57 -0.15
N ARG A 22 6.15 6.58 0.22
CA ARG A 22 6.53 7.62 -0.73
C ARG A 22 7.37 7.05 -1.86
N HIS A 23 8.30 6.15 -1.52
CA HIS A 23 9.12 5.51 -2.54
C HIS A 23 8.28 4.65 -3.49
N LEU A 24 7.31 3.91 -2.94
CA LEU A 24 6.46 3.08 -3.77
C LEU A 24 5.60 3.92 -4.72
N LEU A 25 5.14 5.07 -4.25
CA LEU A 25 4.39 5.99 -5.11
C LEU A 25 5.26 6.55 -6.22
N GLU A 26 6.50 6.91 -5.91
CA GLU A 26 7.41 7.44 -6.91
C GLU A 26 7.71 6.40 -7.98
N ARG A 27 7.77 5.13 -7.60
CA ARG A 27 7.99 4.03 -8.54
C ARG A 27 6.70 3.60 -9.22
N GLN A 28 5.57 4.18 -8.86
CA GLN A 28 4.26 3.87 -9.44
C GLN A 28 3.88 2.40 -9.26
N LEU A 29 4.30 1.83 -8.16
CA LEU A 29 3.93 0.46 -7.81
C LEU A 29 2.62 0.39 -7.06
N ILE A 30 2.16 1.52 -6.54
CA ILE A 30 0.88 1.64 -5.85
C ILE A 30 0.18 2.90 -6.32
N ALA A 31 -1.14 2.92 -6.20
CA ALA A 31 -1.91 4.11 -6.54
C ALA A 31 -2.00 5.06 -5.36
N CYS A 32 -2.12 4.51 -4.17
CA CYS A 32 -2.18 5.34 -2.97
C CYS A 32 -1.81 4.53 -1.75
N ALA A 33 -1.45 5.24 -0.69
CA ALA A 33 -1.16 4.65 0.60
C ALA A 33 -1.91 5.42 1.66
N ASN A 34 -2.66 4.71 2.48
CA ASN A 34 -3.25 5.29 3.68
C ASN A 34 -2.41 4.81 4.84
N LEU A 35 -1.98 5.75 5.68
CA LEU A 35 -1.11 5.42 6.79
C LEU A 35 -1.85 5.62 8.10
N VAL A 36 -1.85 4.58 8.93
CA VAL A 36 -2.34 4.68 10.30
C VAL A 36 -1.07 4.79 11.15
N PRO A 37 -0.79 5.98 11.68
CA PRO A 37 0.53 6.25 12.28
C PRO A 37 0.88 5.34 13.43
N GLN A 38 -0.12 4.88 14.18
CA GLN A 38 0.17 4.04 15.31
C GLN A 38 -0.95 3.04 15.53
N ILE A 39 -0.57 1.76 15.53
CA ILE A 39 -1.45 0.68 15.93
C ILE A 39 -0.77 -0.08 17.04
N ARG A 40 -1.53 -0.89 17.76
CA ARG A 40 -0.99 -1.75 18.80
C ARG A 40 -1.09 -3.17 18.29
N SER A 41 0.06 -3.83 18.17
CA SER A 41 0.13 -5.16 17.62
C SER A 41 0.44 -6.16 18.74
N LEU A 42 -0.42 -7.14 18.88
CA LEU A 42 -0.27 -8.20 19.87
C LEU A 42 -0.06 -9.49 19.11
N TYR A 43 1.00 -10.22 19.44
CA TYR A 43 1.29 -11.46 18.72
C TYR A 43 2.20 -12.34 19.57
N THR A 44 2.30 -13.60 19.17
CA THR A 44 3.18 -14.53 19.87
C THR A 44 4.57 -14.50 19.22
N TRP A 45 5.58 -14.32 20.05
CA TRP A 45 6.97 -14.33 19.61
C TRP A 45 7.80 -15.11 20.61
N GLU A 46 8.41 -16.19 20.14
CA GLU A 46 9.29 -17.03 20.97
C GLU A 46 8.60 -17.47 22.26
N GLY A 47 7.36 -17.91 22.11
CA GLY A 47 6.59 -18.45 23.23
C GLY A 47 5.97 -17.43 24.15
N LYS A 48 6.11 -16.16 23.85
CA LYS A 48 5.56 -15.09 24.69
C LYS A 48 4.71 -14.16 23.87
N VAL A 49 3.85 -13.43 24.55
CA VAL A 49 3.01 -12.44 23.89
C VAL A 49 3.80 -11.15 23.80
N ALA A 50 4.02 -10.71 22.56
CA ALA A 50 4.60 -9.41 22.29
C ALA A 50 3.48 -8.39 22.18
N ASP A 51 3.77 -7.15 22.57
CA ASP A 51 2.80 -6.06 22.58
C ASP A 51 3.55 -4.82 22.14
N GLU A 52 3.45 -4.49 20.86
CA GLU A 52 4.29 -3.45 20.29
C GLU A 52 3.47 -2.42 19.54
N ARG A 53 4.03 -1.23 19.44
CA ARG A 53 3.43 -0.17 18.64
C ARG A 53 4.06 -0.19 17.27
N GLU A 54 3.21 -0.14 16.27
CA GLU A 54 3.64 -0.14 14.88
C GLU A 54 2.80 0.86 14.11
N CYS A 55 3.20 1.12 12.86
CA CYS A 55 2.31 1.81 11.94
C CYS A 55 1.76 0.81 10.94
N LEU A 56 0.63 1.15 10.33
CA LEU A 56 -0.02 0.30 9.34
C LEU A 56 -0.11 1.06 8.03
N MET A 57 0.35 0.42 6.96
CA MET A 57 0.16 0.94 5.61
C MET A 57 -0.96 0.16 4.93
N ILE A 58 -1.92 0.88 4.37
CA ILE A 58 -2.99 0.30 3.58
C ILE A 58 -2.77 0.80 2.16
N LEU A 59 -2.27 -0.09 1.30
CA LEU A 59 -1.85 0.28 -0.04
C LEU A 59 -2.87 -0.20 -1.05
N LYS A 60 -3.05 0.56 -2.14
CA LYS A 60 -3.90 0.14 -3.24
C LYS A 60 -3.04 -0.11 -4.46
N SER A 61 -3.21 -1.29 -5.06
CA SER A 61 -2.38 -1.71 -6.18
C SER A 61 -3.16 -2.69 -7.04
N SER A 62 -2.46 -3.47 -7.84
CA SER A 62 -3.09 -4.49 -8.69
C SER A 62 -2.38 -5.82 -8.49
N ARG A 63 -3.09 -6.88 -8.85
CA ARG A 63 -2.52 -8.23 -8.74
C ARG A 63 -1.27 -8.37 -9.60
N GLU A 64 -1.30 -7.78 -10.78
CA GLU A 64 -0.16 -7.86 -11.69
C GLU A 64 1.09 -7.23 -11.07
N MET A 65 0.90 -6.15 -10.33
CA MET A 65 2.02 -5.41 -9.76
C MET A 65 2.56 -6.03 -8.48
N PHE A 66 1.80 -6.93 -7.85
CA PHE A 66 2.13 -7.39 -6.51
C PHE A 66 3.52 -8.01 -6.38
N PRO A 67 3.98 -8.87 -7.30
CA PRO A 67 5.32 -9.47 -7.10
C PRO A 67 6.42 -8.42 -7.01
N GLU A 68 6.37 -7.41 -7.87
CA GLU A 68 7.38 -6.35 -7.83
C GLU A 68 7.19 -5.47 -6.60
N LEU A 69 5.95 -5.19 -6.24
CA LEU A 69 5.63 -4.41 -5.05
C LEU A 69 6.16 -5.10 -3.80
N ARG A 70 5.90 -6.39 -3.67
CA ARG A 70 6.35 -7.15 -2.52
C ARG A 70 7.88 -7.13 -2.42
N ALA A 71 8.56 -7.36 -3.53
CA ALA A 71 10.02 -7.37 -3.52
C ALA A 71 10.58 -6.02 -3.10
N GLU A 72 9.96 -4.94 -3.56
CA GLU A 72 10.45 -3.62 -3.23
C GLU A 72 10.21 -3.29 -1.76
N ILE A 73 9.06 -3.68 -1.23
CA ILE A 73 8.80 -3.47 0.20
C ILE A 73 9.82 -4.25 1.03
N GLU A 74 10.08 -5.50 0.67
CA GLU A 74 11.04 -6.31 1.40
C GLU A 74 12.43 -5.68 1.37
N ARG A 75 12.80 -5.08 0.25
CA ARG A 75 14.10 -4.44 0.13
C ARG A 75 14.23 -3.22 1.04
N LEU A 76 13.13 -2.48 1.21
CA LEU A 76 13.17 -1.22 1.95
C LEU A 76 12.88 -1.36 3.43
N HIS A 77 12.28 -2.47 3.81
CA HIS A 77 11.76 -2.64 5.17
C HIS A 77 12.88 -2.95 6.16
N SER A 78 12.73 -2.45 7.38
CA SER A 78 13.72 -2.70 8.43
C SER A 78 13.58 -4.09 9.04
N TYR A 79 12.40 -4.71 8.95
CA TYR A 79 12.21 -6.06 9.47
C TYR A 79 12.77 -7.09 8.49
N SER A 80 13.29 -8.19 9.05
CA SER A 80 13.73 -9.28 8.19
C SER A 80 12.55 -10.04 7.60
N VAL A 81 11.44 -10.09 8.31
CA VAL A 81 10.21 -10.76 7.82
C VAL A 81 9.03 -9.81 8.04
N PRO A 82 8.83 -8.87 7.12
CA PRO A 82 7.73 -7.92 7.29
C PRO A 82 6.39 -8.56 6.92
N GLU A 83 5.33 -8.05 7.54
CA GLU A 83 3.98 -8.45 7.14
C GLU A 83 3.65 -7.75 5.83
N ILE A 84 3.36 -8.54 4.80
CA ILE A 84 2.94 -8.03 3.49
C ILE A 84 1.87 -8.99 2.99
N ILE A 85 0.60 -8.57 3.08
CA ILE A 85 -0.49 -9.45 2.64
C ILE A 85 -1.39 -8.67 1.71
N ALA A 86 -1.90 -9.35 0.70
CA ALA A 86 -2.78 -8.75 -0.30
C ALA A 86 -4.17 -9.32 -0.16
N LEU A 87 -5.16 -8.44 -0.21
CA LEU A 87 -6.56 -8.82 -0.17
C LEU A 87 -7.20 -8.40 -1.49
N PRO A 88 -8.04 -9.25 -2.08
CA PRO A 88 -8.69 -8.87 -3.31
C PRO A 88 -9.78 -7.84 -3.04
N ILE A 89 -9.92 -6.89 -3.95
CA ILE A 89 -11.05 -5.98 -3.92
C ILE A 89 -12.13 -6.63 -4.77
N ILE A 90 -13.19 -7.10 -4.12
CA ILE A 90 -14.23 -7.80 -4.81
C ILE A 90 -15.04 -6.84 -5.67
N GLU A 91 -15.41 -5.69 -5.11
CA GLU A 91 -16.17 -4.65 -5.79
C GLU A 91 -15.71 -3.30 -5.30
N GLY A 92 -15.87 -2.31 -6.15
CA GLY A 92 -15.56 -0.95 -5.79
C GLY A 92 -16.21 0.01 -6.77
N SER A 93 -16.18 1.28 -6.43
CA SER A 93 -16.69 2.31 -7.32
C SER A 93 -15.90 2.28 -8.62
N PRO A 94 -16.56 2.19 -9.78
CA PRO A 94 -15.83 2.07 -11.05
C PRO A 94 -14.86 3.22 -11.29
N ASN A 95 -15.24 4.44 -10.97
CA ASN A 95 -14.35 5.56 -11.19
C ASN A 95 -13.11 5.48 -10.32
N TYR A 96 -13.26 5.00 -9.09
CA TYR A 96 -12.11 4.87 -8.20
C TYR A 96 -11.19 3.74 -8.65
N LEU A 97 -11.78 2.61 -9.07
CA LEU A 97 -10.97 1.50 -9.55
C LEU A 97 -10.19 1.88 -10.81
N ASN A 98 -10.82 2.67 -11.69
CA ASN A 98 -10.12 3.18 -12.86
C ASN A 98 -9.00 4.12 -12.48
N TRP A 99 -9.22 4.94 -11.45
CA TRP A 99 -8.18 5.83 -10.99
C TRP A 99 -6.98 5.06 -10.45
N ILE A 100 -7.23 3.94 -9.74
CA ILE A 100 -6.14 3.09 -9.30
C ILE A 100 -5.31 2.64 -10.50
N ALA A 101 -5.99 2.14 -11.53
CA ALA A 101 -5.30 1.64 -12.72
C ALA A 101 -4.47 2.75 -13.37
N ASP A 102 -5.07 3.92 -13.52
CA ASP A 102 -4.42 5.02 -14.23
C ASP A 102 -3.25 5.61 -13.45
N SER A 103 -3.21 5.41 -12.15
CA SER A 103 -2.19 6.00 -11.30
C SER A 103 -0.94 5.17 -11.19
N MET A 104 -0.95 3.96 -11.76
CA MET A 104 0.17 3.06 -11.63
C MET A 104 0.88 2.88 -12.95
N ARG A 105 2.09 2.28 -12.88
CA ARG A 105 2.87 1.98 -14.06
C ARG A 105 2.11 0.97 -14.91
N GLN A 106 2.05 1.23 -16.23
CA GLN A 106 1.30 0.38 -17.15
C GLN A 106 2.12 0.14 -18.39
N GLY A 107 3.08 -0.76 -18.28
CA GLY A 107 3.90 -1.08 -19.43
C GLY A 107 4.71 0.11 -19.88
N ALA A 108 4.71 0.37 -21.18
CA ALA A 108 5.53 1.42 -21.75
C ALA A 108 4.84 2.79 -21.76
N ASP A 109 3.53 2.81 -21.62
CA ASP A 109 2.79 4.06 -21.75
C ASP A 109 2.58 4.69 -20.40
N LYS A 110 3.38 5.67 -20.09
CA LYS A 110 3.27 6.39 -18.84
C LYS A 110 2.97 7.85 -19.00
N THR A 111 2.77 8.27 -20.24
CA THR A 111 2.59 9.68 -20.51
C THR A 111 1.14 10.10 -20.39
N ALA A 112 0.23 9.16 -20.43
CA ALA A 112 -1.19 9.45 -20.39
C ALA A 112 -1.75 9.44 -18.97
N ARG A 113 -0.98 9.93 -18.02
CA ARG A 113 -1.44 9.99 -16.65
C ARG A 113 -2.68 10.86 -16.57
N LYS A 114 -3.69 10.33 -15.92
CA LYS A 114 -4.92 11.06 -15.77
C LYS A 114 -4.91 11.86 -14.49
N THR A 115 -5.66 12.93 -14.51
CA THR A 115 -5.83 13.72 -13.31
C THR A 115 -6.60 12.89 -12.29
N LYS A 116 -6.15 12.98 -11.06
CA LYS A 116 -6.83 12.34 -9.96
C LYS A 116 -8.27 12.84 -9.90
N PRO A 117 -9.26 11.97 -9.87
CA PRO A 117 -10.64 12.44 -9.82
C PRO A 117 -10.94 13.09 -8.48
N SER A 118 -12.06 12.86 -7.89
CA SER A 118 -12.52 13.63 -6.75
C SER A 118 -11.80 13.33 -5.43
N ILE A 119 -10.73 12.56 -5.44
CA ILE A 119 -10.01 12.26 -4.22
C ILE A 119 -9.55 13.52 -3.47
N PRO A 120 -9.06 14.54 -4.13
CA PRO A 120 -8.68 15.75 -3.38
C PRO A 120 -9.82 16.33 -2.57
N SER A 121 -11.04 16.24 -3.06
CA SER A 121 -12.15 16.85 -2.32
C SER A 121 -12.47 16.11 -1.05
N ARG A 122 -12.20 14.80 -0.98
CA ARG A 122 -12.48 14.13 0.27
C ARG A 122 -11.43 14.42 1.33
N SER A 123 -10.24 14.84 0.96
CA SER A 123 -9.24 15.19 1.94
C SER A 123 -9.48 16.55 2.54
N SER A 124 -10.33 17.35 1.93
CA SER A 124 -10.64 18.67 2.47
C SER A 124 -11.74 18.60 3.52
N GLY A 125 -12.35 17.45 3.65
CA GLY A 125 -13.41 17.31 4.63
C GLY A 125 -12.92 17.37 6.05
#